data_e3cb8edd3e53c2ede566dc6333e7ae4c
#
_entry.id   e3cb8edd3e53c2ede566dc6333e7ae4c
#
_cell.length_a   1.000
_cell.length_b   1.000
_cell.length_c   1.000
_cell.angle_alpha   90.00
_cell.angle_beta   90.00
_cell.angle_gamma   90.00
#
_symmetry.space_group_name_H-M   'P 1'
#
loop_
_entity.id
_entity.type
_entity.pdbx_description
1 polymer ?
#
loop_
_entity_poly.entity_id
_entity_poly.type
_entity_poly.pdbx_seq_one_letter_code
_entity_poly.pdbx_strand_id
1 'polypeptide(L)'
;YLLKQNLNLAFSISATSRPPRGEEKHGVEYFFLSPDEFRQRISNNEFLEYEEVYKDRYYGTLKEQVEKQLKEGQNVVFDVDVVGGCNIKKFYGDRALSVFIQPPSVDELRCRLEGRGTDAPEVIESRIAKAEYELSFAPQFDCVIVNDDLETAKAEALKVIKKFLEA
;
A
#
# COMPACT_ATOMS: atom_id res chain seq x y z
N TYR A 1 5.80 -8.27 10.00
CA TYR A 1 7.11 -8.21 10.69
C TYR A 1 7.38 -6.81 11.26
N LEU A 2 7.34 -5.77 10.43
CA LEU A 2 7.66 -4.38 10.84
C LEU A 2 6.75 -3.85 11.94
N LEU A 3 5.47 -4.16 11.89
CA LEU A 3 4.50 -3.72 12.90
C LEU A 3 4.79 -4.29 14.30
N LYS A 4 5.50 -5.41 14.35
CA LYS A 4 5.90 -6.07 15.62
C LYS A 4 7.20 -5.53 16.18
N GLN A 5 7.89 -4.67 15.46
CA GLN A 5 9.14 -4.07 15.89
C GLN A 5 8.84 -2.80 16.70
N ASN A 6 9.22 -2.58 17.80
CA ASN A 6 8.91 -1.45 18.69
C ASN A 6 9.23 -0.06 18.09
N LEU A 7 8.60 0.24 16.95
CA LEU A 7 8.78 1.47 16.17
C LEU A 7 7.57 2.40 16.22
N ASN A 8 6.57 2.07 17.01
CA ASN A 8 5.29 2.81 17.07
C ASN A 8 4.62 2.92 15.71
N LEU A 9 4.69 1.85 14.91
CA LEU A 9 4.05 1.78 13.61
C LEU A 9 2.59 1.37 13.75
N ALA A 10 1.72 2.05 13.01
CA ALA A 10 0.31 1.72 12.91
C ALA A 10 -0.10 1.64 11.44
N PHE A 11 -0.93 0.67 11.12
CA PHE A 11 -1.41 0.49 9.75
C PHE A 11 -2.47 1.53 9.42
N SER A 12 -2.44 2.05 8.18
CA SER A 12 -3.48 2.92 7.68
C SER A 12 -4.67 2.08 7.21
N ILE A 13 -5.86 2.37 7.77
CA ILE A 13 -7.10 1.70 7.38
C ILE A 13 -7.69 2.44 6.18
N SER A 14 -7.85 1.74 5.06
CA SER A 14 -8.41 2.31 3.84
C SER A 14 -9.93 2.46 3.91
N ALA A 15 -10.47 3.39 3.14
CA ALA A 15 -11.90 3.49 2.89
C ALA A 15 -12.26 2.72 1.61
N THR A 16 -13.46 2.19 1.57
CA THR A 16 -13.98 1.49 0.38
C THR A 16 -15.47 1.74 0.22
N SER A 17 -15.92 1.72 -1.02
CA SER A 17 -17.36 1.82 -1.35
C SER A 17 -18.04 0.46 -1.51
N ARG A 18 -17.30 -0.64 -1.43
CA ARG A 18 -17.94 -1.96 -1.41
C ARG A 18 -18.53 -2.25 -0.05
N PRO A 19 -19.62 -3.05 0.00
CA PRO A 19 -20.18 -3.46 1.29
C PRO A 19 -19.24 -4.41 2.05
N PRO A 20 -19.36 -4.46 3.38
CA PRO A 20 -18.59 -5.41 4.19
C PRO A 20 -18.83 -6.86 3.75
N ARG A 21 -17.79 -7.67 3.84
CA ARG A 21 -17.84 -9.11 3.55
C ARG A 21 -17.61 -9.89 4.83
N GLY A 22 -18.43 -10.92 5.06
CA GLY A 22 -18.31 -11.77 6.23
C GLY A 22 -18.36 -10.98 7.53
N GLU A 23 -17.31 -11.10 8.33
CA GLU A 23 -17.21 -10.45 9.64
C GLU A 23 -16.49 -9.10 9.61
N GLU A 24 -16.23 -8.54 8.45
CA GLU A 24 -15.58 -7.22 8.31
C GLU A 24 -16.40 -6.14 9.00
N LYS A 25 -15.72 -5.25 9.73
CA LYS A 25 -16.35 -4.18 10.50
C LYS A 25 -15.83 -2.82 10.10
N HIS A 26 -16.75 -1.84 10.10
CA HIS A 26 -16.40 -0.44 9.85
C HIS A 26 -15.36 0.06 10.86
N GLY A 27 -14.29 0.65 10.35
CA GLY A 27 -13.21 1.18 11.16
C GLY A 27 -12.19 0.15 11.64
N VAL A 28 -12.34 -1.12 11.26
CA VAL A 28 -11.40 -2.21 11.59
C VAL A 28 -10.66 -2.66 10.34
N GLU A 29 -11.33 -3.33 9.41
CA GLU A 29 -10.71 -3.73 8.14
C GLU A 29 -10.72 -2.58 7.13
N TYR A 30 -11.84 -1.87 7.07
CA TYR A 30 -12.04 -0.70 6.20
C TYR A 30 -12.97 0.30 6.85
N PHE A 31 -12.94 1.54 6.34
CA PHE A 31 -14.02 2.51 6.51
C PHE A 31 -14.99 2.29 5.35
N PHE A 32 -16.18 1.77 5.65
CA PHE A 32 -17.19 1.46 4.63
C PHE A 32 -18.07 2.68 4.35
N LEU A 33 -18.05 3.16 3.12
CA LEU A 33 -18.84 4.29 2.64
C LEU A 33 -19.75 3.82 1.52
N SER A 34 -20.84 4.53 1.26
CA SER A 34 -21.60 4.32 0.03
C SER A 34 -20.80 4.86 -1.17
N PRO A 35 -21.07 4.41 -2.42
CA PRO A 35 -20.44 4.99 -3.59
C PRO A 35 -20.66 6.51 -3.69
N ASP A 36 -21.85 7.00 -3.35
CA ASP A 36 -22.15 8.44 -3.38
C ASP A 36 -21.38 9.21 -2.34
N GLU A 37 -21.27 8.70 -1.10
CA GLU A 37 -20.45 9.29 -0.05
C GLU A 37 -18.98 9.33 -0.45
N PHE A 38 -18.49 8.26 -1.07
CA PHE A 38 -17.10 8.17 -1.52
C PHE A 38 -16.82 9.25 -2.58
N ARG A 39 -17.69 9.38 -3.59
CA ARG A 39 -17.57 10.41 -4.63
C ARG A 39 -17.64 11.82 -4.06
N GLN A 40 -18.52 12.07 -3.08
CA GLN A 40 -18.62 13.36 -2.42
C GLN A 40 -17.32 13.72 -1.72
N ARG A 41 -16.71 12.76 -1.02
CA ARG A 41 -15.42 12.97 -0.35
C ARG A 41 -14.28 13.20 -1.32
N ILE A 42 -14.32 12.56 -2.51
CA ILE A 42 -13.38 12.85 -3.60
C ILE A 42 -13.52 14.32 -4.02
N SER A 43 -14.74 14.77 -4.25
CA SER A 43 -15.03 16.16 -4.67
C SER A 43 -14.55 17.17 -3.63
N ASN A 44 -14.62 16.81 -2.36
CA ASN A 44 -14.15 17.65 -1.24
C ASN A 44 -12.63 17.53 -1.00
N ASN A 45 -11.91 16.79 -1.84
CA ASN A 45 -10.46 16.58 -1.73
C ASN A 45 -10.03 15.97 -0.39
N GLU A 46 -10.80 15.03 0.12
CA GLU A 46 -10.56 14.39 1.43
C GLU A 46 -9.64 13.16 1.36
N PHE A 47 -9.25 12.73 0.18
CA PHE A 47 -8.39 11.57 -0.01
C PHE A 47 -6.94 11.94 -0.32
N LEU A 48 -5.99 11.20 0.29
CA LEU A 48 -4.57 11.23 -0.11
C LEU A 48 -4.36 10.57 -1.47
N GLU A 49 -5.03 9.44 -1.66
CA GLU A 49 -5.06 8.69 -2.88
C GLU A 49 -6.39 7.93 -2.95
N TYR A 50 -6.84 7.61 -4.14
CA TYR A 50 -8.01 6.76 -4.36
C TYR A 50 -7.94 6.14 -5.75
N GLU A 51 -8.65 5.02 -5.91
CA GLU A 51 -8.74 4.30 -7.17
C GLU A 51 -10.15 3.73 -7.35
N GLU A 52 -10.70 3.89 -8.54
CA GLU A 52 -11.91 3.17 -8.96
C GLU A 52 -11.49 1.86 -9.61
N VAL A 53 -11.55 0.76 -8.84
CA VAL A 53 -11.12 -0.57 -9.30
C VAL A 53 -12.10 -1.18 -10.30
N TYR A 54 -13.39 -1.03 -10.01
CA TYR A 54 -14.52 -1.36 -10.89
C TYR A 54 -15.52 -0.24 -10.80
N LYS A 55 -16.46 -0.19 -11.73
CA LYS A 55 -17.53 0.82 -11.72
C LYS A 55 -18.19 0.88 -10.33
N ASP A 56 -18.15 2.06 -9.72
CA ASP A 56 -18.70 2.36 -8.40
C ASP A 56 -18.01 1.62 -7.24
N ARG A 57 -16.86 0.98 -7.48
CA ARG A 57 -16.05 0.35 -6.45
C ARG A 57 -14.73 1.09 -6.27
N TYR A 58 -14.68 1.86 -5.21
CA TYR A 58 -13.56 2.69 -4.87
C TYR A 58 -12.80 2.14 -3.67
N TYR A 59 -11.51 2.40 -3.64
CA TYR A 59 -10.62 2.24 -2.49
C TYR A 59 -9.78 3.49 -2.37
N GLY A 60 -9.50 3.91 -1.15
CA GLY A 60 -8.68 5.09 -0.95
C GLY A 60 -8.26 5.31 0.50
N THR A 61 -7.41 6.29 0.70
CA THR A 61 -6.87 6.67 2.01
C THR A 61 -7.37 8.07 2.38
N LEU A 62 -8.13 8.17 3.46
CA LEU A 62 -8.66 9.45 3.96
C LEU A 62 -7.57 10.24 4.68
N LYS A 63 -7.38 11.49 4.31
CA LYS A 63 -6.42 12.42 4.95
C LYS A 63 -6.67 12.54 6.45
N GLU A 64 -7.94 12.69 6.84
CA GLU A 64 -8.35 12.86 8.22
C GLU A 64 -7.88 11.73 9.12
N GLN A 65 -7.98 10.48 8.65
CA GLN A 65 -7.57 9.31 9.43
C GLN A 65 -6.06 9.27 9.64
N VAL A 66 -5.29 9.60 8.61
CA VAL A 66 -3.83 9.65 8.69
C VAL A 66 -3.40 10.78 9.63
N GLU A 67 -3.97 11.96 9.49
CA GLU A 67 -3.66 13.11 10.35
C GLU A 67 -3.98 12.82 11.82
N LYS A 68 -5.08 12.14 12.09
CA LYS A 68 -5.43 11.71 13.45
C LYS A 68 -4.35 10.78 14.04
N GLN A 69 -3.92 9.78 13.29
CA GLN A 69 -2.87 8.85 13.73
C GLN A 69 -1.54 9.58 13.99
N LEU A 70 -1.16 10.51 13.11
CA LEU A 70 0.06 11.31 13.27
C LEU A 70 0.00 12.19 14.51
N LYS A 71 -1.15 12.81 14.79
CA LYS A 71 -1.36 13.63 15.99
C LYS A 71 -1.29 12.82 17.27
N GLU A 72 -1.65 11.55 17.21
CA GLU A 72 -1.53 10.60 18.33
C GLU A 72 -0.09 10.10 18.53
N GLY A 73 0.85 10.57 17.71
CA GLY A 73 2.26 10.20 17.78
C GLY A 73 2.60 8.87 17.11
N GLN A 74 1.69 8.32 16.32
CA GLN A 74 1.94 7.08 15.58
C GLN A 74 2.71 7.33 14.29
N ASN A 75 3.52 6.37 13.89
CA ASN A 75 4.13 6.31 12.57
C ASN A 75 3.24 5.46 11.67
N VAL A 76 2.74 6.04 10.59
CA VAL A 76 1.71 5.38 9.76
C VAL A 76 2.34 4.60 8.61
N VAL A 77 1.93 3.36 8.45
CA VAL A 77 2.37 2.48 7.36
C VAL A 77 1.24 2.32 6.35
N PHE A 78 1.57 2.50 5.07
CA PHE A 78 0.65 2.28 3.96
C PHE A 78 1.12 1.08 3.13
N ASP A 79 0.19 0.24 2.76
CA ASP A 79 0.38 -0.80 1.76
C ASP A 79 -0.51 -0.46 0.58
N VAL A 80 0.07 0.19 -0.42
CA VAL A 80 -0.65 0.76 -1.56
C VAL A 80 0.05 0.37 -2.86
N ASP A 81 -0.62 0.58 -3.99
CA ASP A 81 0.01 0.41 -5.29
C ASP A 81 1.01 1.54 -5.57
N VAL A 82 1.74 1.44 -6.69
CA VAL A 82 2.80 2.40 -7.03
C VAL A 82 2.27 3.81 -7.25
N VAL A 83 1.09 3.95 -7.84
CA VAL A 83 0.47 5.26 -8.08
C VAL A 83 0.05 5.90 -6.76
N GLY A 84 -0.62 5.12 -5.89
CA GLY A 84 -0.98 5.57 -4.55
C GLY A 84 0.23 5.95 -3.72
N GLY A 85 1.29 5.14 -3.77
CA GLY A 85 2.55 5.42 -3.08
C GLY A 85 3.19 6.72 -3.55
N CYS A 86 3.25 6.96 -4.85
CA CYS A 86 3.77 8.21 -5.40
C CYS A 86 2.93 9.42 -4.97
N ASN A 87 1.61 9.29 -4.95
CA ASN A 87 0.72 10.37 -4.53
C ASN A 87 0.89 10.72 -3.05
N ILE A 88 1.01 9.71 -2.18
CA ILE A 88 1.26 9.91 -0.76
C ILE A 88 2.62 10.60 -0.54
N LYS A 89 3.65 10.14 -1.22
CA LYS A 89 4.98 10.74 -1.15
C LYS A 89 4.97 12.20 -1.61
N LYS A 90 4.27 12.50 -2.69
CA LYS A 90 4.12 13.85 -3.22
C LYS A 90 3.42 14.77 -2.22
N PHE A 91 2.43 14.27 -1.50
CA PHE A 91 1.70 15.04 -0.51
C PHE A 91 2.54 15.35 0.74
N TYR A 92 3.24 14.35 1.27
CA TYR A 92 4.01 14.50 2.52
C TYR A 92 5.47 14.91 2.31
N GLY A 93 6.03 14.74 1.11
CA GLY A 93 7.42 15.10 0.85
C GLY A 93 8.40 14.34 1.75
N ASP A 94 9.28 15.07 2.41
CA ASP A 94 10.34 14.48 3.28
C ASP A 94 9.78 13.84 4.56
N ARG A 95 8.51 14.06 4.88
CA ARG A 95 7.83 13.42 6.03
C ARG A 95 7.42 11.98 5.72
N ALA A 96 7.57 11.52 4.50
CA ALA A 96 7.25 10.17 4.07
C ALA A 96 8.45 9.48 3.45
N LEU A 97 8.62 8.21 3.76
CA LEU A 97 9.60 7.33 3.11
C LEU A 97 8.84 6.39 2.19
N SER A 98 9.17 6.41 0.91
CA SER A 98 8.60 5.49 -0.06
C SER A 98 9.56 4.33 -0.33
N VAL A 99 9.09 3.11 -0.12
CA VAL A 99 9.87 1.89 -0.27
C VAL A 99 9.20 1.02 -1.33
N PHE A 100 9.94 0.66 -2.35
CA PHE A 100 9.50 -0.27 -3.38
C PHE A 100 10.02 -1.67 -3.08
N ILE A 101 9.12 -2.62 -2.93
CA ILE A 101 9.48 -4.03 -2.73
C ILE A 101 9.35 -4.74 -4.07
N GLN A 102 10.45 -5.26 -4.58
CA GLN A 102 10.43 -5.92 -5.88
C GLN A 102 10.91 -7.38 -5.80
N PRO A 103 10.41 -8.27 -6.68
CA PRO A 103 10.98 -9.60 -6.81
C PRO A 103 12.38 -9.52 -7.44
N PRO A 104 13.24 -10.54 -7.26
CA PRO A 104 14.58 -10.54 -7.88
C PRO A 104 14.52 -10.48 -9.40
N SER A 105 13.49 -11.06 -10.02
CA SER A 105 13.24 -10.99 -11.45
C SER A 105 11.77 -11.22 -11.74
N VAL A 106 11.34 -10.90 -12.96
CA VAL A 106 9.98 -11.21 -13.44
C VAL A 106 9.79 -12.72 -13.56
N ASP A 107 10.82 -13.45 -13.98
CA ASP A 107 10.78 -14.92 -14.07
C ASP A 107 10.58 -15.56 -12.70
N GLU A 108 11.26 -15.07 -11.67
CA GLU A 108 11.07 -15.54 -10.29
C GLU A 108 9.67 -15.25 -9.78
N LEU A 109 9.12 -14.08 -10.12
CA LEU A 109 7.74 -13.74 -9.77
C LEU A 109 6.76 -14.72 -10.41
N ARG A 110 6.98 -15.06 -11.69
CA ARG A 110 6.16 -16.06 -12.39
C ARG A 110 6.23 -17.42 -11.68
N CYS A 111 7.42 -17.87 -11.32
CA CYS A 111 7.59 -19.11 -10.57
C CYS A 111 6.84 -19.10 -9.23
N ARG A 112 6.88 -17.99 -8.51
CA ARG A 112 6.18 -17.85 -7.24
C ARG A 112 4.66 -17.88 -7.41
N LEU A 113 4.13 -17.23 -8.45
CA LEU A 113 2.70 -17.23 -8.75
C LEU A 113 2.21 -18.61 -9.19
N GLU A 114 2.96 -19.30 -10.04
CA GLU A 114 2.65 -20.65 -10.47
C GLU A 114 2.73 -21.65 -9.31
N GLY A 115 3.71 -21.47 -8.43
CA GLY A 115 3.91 -22.32 -7.25
C GLY A 115 2.79 -22.27 -6.22
N ARG A 116 2.03 -21.17 -6.17
CA ARG A 116 0.86 -21.06 -5.29
C ARG A 116 -0.29 -21.96 -5.72
N GLY A 117 -0.41 -22.25 -7.04
CA GLY A 117 -1.47 -23.09 -7.59
C GLY A 117 -2.89 -22.52 -7.44
N THR A 118 -3.03 -21.25 -7.09
CA THR A 118 -4.32 -20.60 -6.81
C THR A 118 -4.85 -19.76 -7.94
N ASP A 119 -4.00 -19.43 -8.93
CA ASP A 119 -4.37 -18.55 -10.04
C ASP A 119 -4.40 -19.30 -11.37
N ALA A 120 -5.36 -18.97 -12.24
CA ALA A 120 -5.42 -19.45 -13.61
C ALA A 120 -4.27 -18.82 -14.44
N PRO A 121 -3.82 -19.49 -15.53
CA PRO A 121 -2.74 -18.96 -16.38
C PRO A 121 -2.97 -17.51 -16.85
N GLU A 122 -4.19 -17.16 -17.22
CA GLU A 122 -4.54 -15.81 -17.67
C GLU A 122 -4.37 -14.76 -16.55
N VAL A 123 -4.68 -15.13 -15.32
CA VAL A 123 -4.49 -14.29 -14.14
C VAL A 123 -3.01 -14.07 -13.88
N ILE A 124 -2.18 -15.12 -14.01
CA ILE A 124 -0.73 -15.02 -13.86
C ILE A 124 -0.15 -14.07 -14.90
N GLU A 125 -0.53 -14.19 -16.17
CA GLU A 125 -0.06 -13.28 -17.23
C GLU A 125 -0.47 -11.83 -16.95
N SER A 126 -1.68 -11.60 -16.48
CA SER A 126 -2.15 -10.27 -16.09
C SER A 126 -1.32 -9.69 -14.95
N ARG A 127 -1.01 -10.50 -13.94
CA ARG A 127 -0.17 -10.07 -12.80
C ARG A 127 1.26 -9.78 -13.20
N ILE A 128 1.82 -10.56 -14.14
CA ILE A 128 3.17 -10.32 -14.68
C ILE A 128 3.22 -9.01 -15.45
N ALA A 129 2.25 -8.75 -16.32
CA ALA A 129 2.16 -7.49 -17.06
C ALA A 129 2.04 -6.28 -16.12
N LYS A 130 1.23 -6.41 -15.06
CA LYS A 130 1.10 -5.39 -14.03
C LYS A 130 2.41 -5.16 -13.29
N ALA A 131 3.13 -6.24 -12.94
CA ALA A 131 4.41 -6.14 -12.25
C ALA A 131 5.46 -5.42 -13.11
N GLU A 132 5.52 -5.68 -14.39
CA GLU A 132 6.43 -4.99 -15.32
C GLU A 132 6.11 -3.48 -15.37
N TYR A 133 4.83 -3.14 -15.42
CA TYR A 133 4.38 -1.75 -15.35
C TYR A 133 4.78 -1.09 -14.02
N GLU A 134 4.53 -1.78 -12.91
CA GLU A 134 4.86 -1.28 -11.58
C GLU A 134 6.38 -1.10 -11.38
N LEU A 135 7.19 -2.00 -11.91
CA LEU A 135 8.66 -1.91 -11.86
C LEU A 135 9.18 -0.63 -12.54
N SER A 136 8.46 -0.09 -13.51
CA SER A 136 8.83 1.16 -14.17
C SER A 136 8.79 2.36 -13.21
N PHE A 137 8.07 2.26 -12.10
CA PHE A 137 7.96 3.30 -11.07
C PHE A 137 9.07 3.22 -10.02
N ALA A 138 9.83 2.14 -9.95
CA ALA A 138 10.85 1.94 -8.92
C ALA A 138 11.82 3.13 -8.77
N PRO A 139 12.30 3.80 -9.84
CA PRO A 139 13.17 4.97 -9.72
C PRO A 139 12.53 6.17 -9.02
N GLN A 140 11.20 6.21 -8.90
CA GLN A 140 10.50 7.31 -8.23
C GLN A 140 10.38 7.10 -6.71
N PHE A 141 10.78 5.94 -6.22
CA PHE A 141 10.75 5.60 -4.79
C PHE A 141 12.08 5.97 -4.12
N ASP A 142 12.01 6.30 -2.84
CA ASP A 142 13.20 6.67 -2.06
C ASP A 142 14.19 5.51 -1.95
N CYS A 143 13.68 4.29 -1.81
CA CYS A 143 14.51 3.10 -1.80
C CYS A 143 13.79 1.90 -2.41
N VAL A 144 14.58 0.96 -2.87
CA VAL A 144 14.13 -0.29 -3.46
C VAL A 144 14.71 -1.44 -2.65
N ILE A 145 13.84 -2.36 -2.23
CA ILE A 145 14.25 -3.58 -1.53
C ILE A 145 13.91 -4.77 -2.41
N VAL A 146 14.94 -5.55 -2.74
CA VAL A 146 14.75 -6.77 -3.52
C VAL A 146 14.36 -7.91 -2.57
N ASN A 147 13.17 -8.47 -2.76
CA ASN A 147 12.68 -9.59 -1.97
C ASN A 147 13.13 -10.92 -2.58
N ASP A 148 14.42 -11.17 -2.50
CA ASP A 148 15.02 -12.45 -2.90
C ASP A 148 15.01 -13.41 -1.72
N ASP A 149 15.75 -13.08 -0.67
CA ASP A 149 15.71 -13.79 0.61
C ASP A 149 14.87 -12.97 1.59
N LEU A 150 13.83 -13.59 2.14
CA LEU A 150 12.88 -12.91 3.02
C LEU A 150 13.55 -12.31 4.26
N GLU A 151 14.46 -13.04 4.90
CA GLU A 151 15.13 -12.56 6.11
C GLU A 151 16.05 -11.37 5.81
N THR A 152 16.74 -11.38 4.67
CA THR A 152 17.53 -10.25 4.21
C THR A 152 16.65 -9.05 3.91
N ALA A 153 15.54 -9.25 3.21
CA ALA A 153 14.59 -8.18 2.90
C ALA A 153 14.00 -7.55 4.17
N LYS A 154 13.65 -8.35 5.17
CA LYS A 154 13.18 -7.88 6.47
C LYS A 154 14.23 -7.01 7.16
N ALA A 155 15.48 -7.45 7.17
CA ALA A 155 16.60 -6.72 7.81
C ALA A 155 16.85 -5.38 7.11
N GLU A 156 16.86 -5.37 5.79
CA GLU A 156 17.03 -4.14 4.99
C GLU A 156 15.89 -3.15 5.23
N ALA A 157 14.65 -3.64 5.22
CA ALA A 157 13.47 -2.82 5.47
C ALA A 157 13.53 -2.18 6.87
N LEU A 158 13.84 -2.96 7.87
CA LEU A 158 13.96 -2.47 9.25
C LEU A 158 15.04 -1.40 9.37
N LYS A 159 16.20 -1.62 8.76
CA LYS A 159 17.32 -0.67 8.77
C LYS A 159 16.94 0.67 8.15
N VAL A 160 16.32 0.65 6.97
CA VAL A 160 15.93 1.84 6.24
C VAL A 160 14.87 2.63 7.01
N ILE A 161 13.88 1.93 7.57
CA ILE A 161 12.80 2.57 8.31
C ILE A 161 13.31 3.18 9.62
N LYS A 162 14.16 2.48 10.37
CA LYS A 162 14.78 3.03 11.59
C LYS A 162 15.55 4.30 11.28
N LYS A 163 16.37 4.28 10.24
CA LYS A 163 17.15 5.46 9.83
C LYS A 163 16.25 6.64 9.51
N PHE A 164 15.14 6.40 8.83
CA PHE A 164 14.17 7.45 8.51
C PHE A 164 13.48 8.02 9.75
N LEU A 165 13.06 7.16 10.69
CA LEU A 165 12.37 7.59 11.90
C LEU A 165 13.29 8.32 12.87
N GLU A 166 14.57 8.05 12.85
CA GLU A 166 15.58 8.68 13.71
C GLU A 166 16.13 10.00 13.14
N ALA A 167 15.80 10.29 11.90
CA ALA A 167 16.28 11.50 11.22
C ALA A 167 15.56 12.78 11.68
#